data_d131fa21a4d15a5ca8e56e3527358ac7
#
_entry.id   d131fa21a4d15a5ca8e56e3527358ac7
#
_cell.length_a   1.000
_cell.length_b   1.000
_cell.length_c   1.000
_cell.angle_alpha   90.00
_cell.angle_beta   90.00
_cell.angle_gamma   90.00
#
_symmetry.space_group_name_H-M   'P 1'
#
loop_
_entity.id
_entity.type
_entity.pdbx_description
1 polymer ?
#
loop_
_entity_poly.entity_id
_entity_poly.type
_entity_poly.pdbx_seq_one_letter_code
_entity_poly.pdbx_strand_id
1 'polypeptide(L)'
;DGKRAGEHSAIFYRTDKFEVLEHGDFWLSEITDRPNKGWDAVLPRICTWGEFRDKQTGFTFLFFNLHMDHVGVQARAESAKLILEKIKEFPKKLPAILTGDFNVDQTSESYQLLDGSGIMRDSYEIADFRYAPNGTFNGFHPDRKTDSRIDHLFLTKEFEVKKYGILTDTYRSEAKESARKEQN
;
A
#
# COMPACT_ATOMS: atom_id res chain seq x y z
N ASP A 1 5.55 -16.62 -4.96
CA ASP A 1 6.45 -17.77 -5.23
C ASP A 1 7.65 -17.39 -6.13
N GLY A 2 7.83 -16.09 -6.40
CA GLY A 2 8.86 -15.54 -7.27
C GLY A 2 8.67 -15.90 -8.76
N LYS A 3 7.49 -16.41 -9.12
CA LYS A 3 7.08 -16.72 -10.50
C LYS A 3 5.87 -15.88 -10.88
N ARG A 4 5.22 -16.22 -11.99
CA ARG A 4 4.07 -15.46 -12.51
C ARG A 4 2.73 -15.77 -11.80
N ALA A 5 2.70 -16.73 -10.88
CA ALA A 5 1.49 -17.12 -10.15
C ALA A 5 1.48 -16.52 -8.75
N GLY A 6 0.30 -16.17 -8.23
CA GLY A 6 0.10 -15.62 -6.89
C GLY A 6 -0.31 -14.15 -6.88
N GLU A 7 -0.35 -13.56 -5.70
CA GLU A 7 -0.62 -12.14 -5.50
C GLU A 7 0.59 -11.29 -5.93
N HIS A 8 0.30 -10.12 -6.48
CA HIS A 8 1.29 -9.16 -6.94
C HIS A 8 1.02 -7.79 -6.31
N SER A 9 2.06 -7.14 -5.82
CA SER A 9 2.00 -5.73 -5.40
C SER A 9 2.40 -4.82 -6.57
N ALA A 10 1.60 -4.86 -7.66
CA ALA A 10 1.94 -4.19 -8.91
C ALA A 10 1.82 -2.66 -8.83
N ILE A 11 2.71 -1.96 -9.53
CA ILE A 11 2.65 -0.52 -9.72
C ILE A 11 2.30 -0.24 -11.19
N PHE A 12 1.21 0.49 -11.41
CA PHE A 12 0.78 0.96 -12.72
C PHE A 12 1.07 2.44 -12.86
N TYR A 13 1.63 2.85 -14.00
CA TYR A 13 1.97 4.25 -14.22
C TYR A 13 1.76 4.66 -15.69
N ARG A 14 1.61 5.95 -15.92
CA ARG A 14 1.50 6.53 -17.26
C ARG A 14 2.88 6.71 -17.87
N THR A 15 3.20 5.91 -18.87
CA THR A 15 4.49 5.93 -19.58
C THR A 15 4.71 7.21 -20.40
N ASP A 16 3.64 7.93 -20.75
CA ASP A 16 3.73 9.25 -21.39
C ASP A 16 4.15 10.36 -20.39
N LYS A 17 3.90 10.19 -19.10
CA LYS A 17 4.23 11.15 -18.05
C LYS A 17 5.47 10.81 -17.25
N PHE A 18 5.66 9.54 -16.96
CA PHE A 18 6.72 9.08 -16.07
C PHE A 18 7.69 8.14 -16.78
N GLU A 19 8.94 8.20 -16.34
CA GLU A 19 10.00 7.27 -16.67
C GLU A 19 10.40 6.52 -15.41
N VAL A 20 10.58 5.21 -15.50
CA VAL A 20 11.14 4.38 -14.43
C VAL A 20 12.66 4.35 -14.62
N LEU A 21 13.39 4.85 -13.64
CA LEU A 21 14.85 4.89 -13.64
C LEU A 21 15.44 3.60 -13.07
N GLU A 22 14.84 3.12 -11.99
CA GLU A 22 15.22 1.89 -11.31
C GLU A 22 13.97 1.25 -10.70
N HIS A 23 13.96 -0.06 -10.56
CA HIS A 23 12.85 -0.78 -9.91
C HIS A 23 13.31 -2.12 -9.35
N GLY A 24 12.54 -2.65 -8.43
CA GLY A 24 12.77 -3.96 -7.85
C GLY A 24 11.66 -4.38 -6.92
N ASP A 25 11.91 -5.45 -6.23
CA ASP A 25 11.09 -5.93 -5.14
C ASP A 25 11.96 -6.50 -4.02
N PHE A 26 11.39 -6.59 -2.83
CA PHE A 26 12.01 -7.26 -1.69
C PHE A 26 10.94 -7.92 -0.83
N TRP A 27 11.33 -9.00 -0.16
CA TRP A 27 10.43 -9.74 0.72
C TRP A 27 10.33 -9.06 2.08
N LEU A 28 9.09 -9.00 2.61
CA LEU A 28 8.81 -8.48 3.94
C LEU A 28 9.14 -9.56 4.98
N SER A 29 10.42 -9.74 5.22
CA SER A 29 10.99 -10.75 6.09
C SER A 29 12.43 -10.41 6.46
N GLU A 30 13.01 -11.20 7.35
CA GLU A 30 14.44 -11.14 7.73
C GLU A 30 15.37 -11.41 6.54
N ILE A 31 14.87 -12.11 5.51
CA ILE A 31 15.59 -12.42 4.28
C ILE A 31 14.88 -11.73 3.12
N THR A 32 15.42 -10.60 2.68
CA THR A 32 14.73 -9.71 1.74
C THR A 32 14.93 -10.05 0.25
N ASP A 33 15.85 -10.92 -0.09
CA ASP A 33 16.31 -11.21 -1.46
C ASP A 33 15.67 -12.43 -2.11
N ARG A 34 14.87 -13.21 -1.37
CA ARG A 34 14.23 -14.44 -1.86
C ARG A 34 12.89 -14.73 -1.19
N PRO A 35 12.01 -15.52 -1.88
CA PRO A 35 10.70 -15.89 -1.34
C PRO A 35 10.79 -16.61 0.00
N ASN A 36 10.19 -16.02 1.03
CA ASN A 36 10.08 -16.64 2.35
C ASN A 36 8.99 -15.93 3.17
N LYS A 37 8.65 -16.50 4.32
CA LYS A 37 7.77 -15.88 5.31
C LYS A 37 8.62 -15.16 6.34
N GLY A 38 8.27 -13.91 6.64
CA GLY A 38 8.92 -13.15 7.71
C GLY A 38 8.24 -13.35 9.06
N TRP A 39 9.02 -13.48 10.11
CA TRP A 39 8.58 -13.51 11.52
C TRP A 39 7.41 -14.50 11.74
N ASP A 40 6.27 -13.99 12.19
CA ASP A 40 5.04 -14.77 12.44
C ASP A 40 4.05 -14.74 11.25
N ALA A 41 4.47 -14.32 10.05
CA ALA A 41 3.62 -14.25 8.87
C ALA A 41 3.10 -15.63 8.44
N VAL A 42 1.83 -15.70 8.05
CA VAL A 42 1.24 -16.94 7.50
C VAL A 42 1.49 -17.09 6.01
N LEU A 43 1.75 -15.99 5.29
CA LEU A 43 2.06 -15.97 3.86
C LEU A 43 3.35 -15.19 3.59
N PRO A 44 4.10 -15.55 2.53
CA PRO A 44 5.15 -14.67 2.03
C PRO A 44 4.55 -13.34 1.56
N ARG A 45 5.17 -12.22 1.95
CA ARG A 45 4.74 -10.88 1.58
C ARG A 45 5.88 -10.12 0.92
N ILE A 46 5.53 -9.25 -0.02
CA ILE A 46 6.48 -8.55 -0.88
C ILE A 46 6.15 -7.05 -0.93
N CYS A 47 7.18 -6.24 -1.08
CA CYS A 47 7.07 -4.83 -1.45
C CYS A 47 7.73 -4.62 -2.81
N THR A 48 6.98 -4.10 -3.76
CA THR A 48 7.49 -3.65 -5.06
C THR A 48 7.81 -2.17 -4.98
N TRP A 49 8.90 -1.74 -5.60
CA TRP A 49 9.30 -0.34 -5.61
C TRP A 49 9.83 0.11 -6.97
N GLY A 50 9.81 1.42 -7.19
CA GLY A 50 10.48 2.04 -8.34
C GLY A 50 10.92 3.47 -8.04
N GLU A 51 12.03 3.89 -8.65
CA GLU A 51 12.46 5.27 -8.80
C GLU A 51 11.84 5.83 -10.09
N PHE A 52 10.99 6.83 -9.93
CA PHE A 52 10.27 7.46 -11.03
C PHE A 52 10.75 8.88 -11.26
N ARG A 53 10.77 9.29 -12.53
CA ARG A 53 11.00 10.67 -12.94
C ARG A 53 9.80 11.19 -13.72
N ASP A 54 9.24 12.31 -13.29
CA ASP A 54 8.28 13.08 -14.08
C ASP A 54 8.99 13.68 -15.29
N LYS A 55 8.52 13.34 -16.48
CA LYS A 55 9.17 13.74 -17.75
C LYS A 55 9.04 15.24 -18.05
N GLN A 56 8.03 15.90 -17.48
CA GLN A 56 7.80 17.32 -17.72
C GLN A 56 8.63 18.19 -16.77
N THR A 57 8.70 17.82 -15.50
CA THR A 57 9.32 18.64 -14.46
C THR A 57 10.73 18.18 -14.09
N GLY A 58 11.08 16.94 -14.39
CA GLY A 58 12.30 16.28 -13.93
C GLY A 58 12.27 15.84 -12.45
N PHE A 59 11.15 16.05 -11.75
CA PHE A 59 10.98 15.65 -10.36
C PHE A 59 11.13 14.13 -10.22
N THR A 60 12.00 13.69 -9.31
CA THR A 60 12.29 12.28 -9.08
C THR A 60 11.81 11.87 -7.69
N PHE A 61 11.17 10.71 -7.60
CA PHE A 61 10.62 10.19 -6.35
C PHE A 61 10.63 8.66 -6.33
N LEU A 62 10.54 8.10 -5.13
CA LEU A 62 10.37 6.66 -4.91
C LEU A 62 8.89 6.33 -4.73
N PHE A 63 8.47 5.22 -5.31
CA PHE A 63 7.13 4.69 -5.10
C PHE A 63 7.22 3.24 -4.64
N PHE A 64 6.59 2.94 -3.50
CA PHE A 64 6.51 1.60 -2.91
C PHE A 64 5.06 1.13 -2.89
N ASN A 65 4.83 -0.14 -3.18
CA ASN A 65 3.53 -0.78 -3.03
C ASN A 65 3.69 -2.14 -2.37
N LEU A 66 2.90 -2.40 -1.33
CA LEU A 66 3.00 -3.60 -0.51
C LEU A 66 1.64 -4.23 -0.21
N HIS A 67 1.69 -5.46 0.31
CA HIS A 67 0.57 -6.11 0.97
C HIS A 67 1.11 -6.83 2.21
N MET A 68 0.80 -6.31 3.41
CA MET A 68 1.26 -6.87 4.67
C MET A 68 0.50 -8.15 5.03
N ASP A 69 1.04 -8.94 5.96
CA ASP A 69 0.40 -10.17 6.40
C ASP A 69 -0.87 -9.87 7.23
N HIS A 70 -1.95 -10.62 6.96
CA HIS A 70 -3.26 -10.40 7.59
C HIS A 70 -3.39 -11.03 8.98
N VAL A 71 -2.45 -11.89 9.39
CA VAL A 71 -2.46 -12.57 10.69
C VAL A 71 -1.29 -12.13 11.57
N GLY A 72 -0.05 -12.18 11.03
CA GLY A 72 1.18 -11.95 11.78
C GLY A 72 1.30 -10.52 12.31
N VAL A 73 1.14 -10.32 13.61
CA VAL A 73 1.25 -8.99 14.25
C VAL A 73 2.69 -8.51 14.26
N GLN A 74 3.63 -9.41 14.64
CA GLN A 74 5.06 -9.11 14.61
C GLN A 74 5.53 -8.85 13.17
N ALA A 75 5.08 -9.66 12.22
CA ALA A 75 5.42 -9.50 10.81
C ALA A 75 5.03 -8.10 10.28
N ARG A 76 3.86 -7.58 10.65
CA ARG A 76 3.45 -6.23 10.25
C ARG A 76 4.31 -5.13 10.89
N ALA A 77 4.59 -5.25 12.18
CA ALA A 77 5.41 -4.25 12.89
C ALA A 77 6.86 -4.23 12.34
N GLU A 78 7.46 -5.39 12.15
CA GLU A 78 8.82 -5.50 11.60
C GLU A 78 8.87 -5.11 10.11
N SER A 79 7.81 -5.41 9.32
CA SER A 79 7.70 -4.92 7.95
C SER A 79 7.66 -3.39 7.88
N ALA A 80 6.96 -2.72 8.80
CA ALA A 80 6.95 -1.26 8.87
C ALA A 80 8.35 -0.69 9.14
N LYS A 81 9.11 -1.29 10.07
CA LYS A 81 10.50 -0.92 10.34
C LYS A 81 11.40 -1.14 9.12
N LEU A 82 11.31 -2.32 8.50
CA LEU A 82 12.08 -2.66 7.30
C LEU A 82 11.83 -1.65 6.16
N ILE A 83 10.58 -1.26 5.92
CA ILE A 83 10.25 -0.25 4.90
C ILE A 83 10.92 1.09 5.20
N LEU A 84 10.87 1.55 6.46
CA LEU A 84 11.52 2.80 6.86
C LEU A 84 13.04 2.73 6.69
N GLU A 85 13.65 1.59 6.96
CA GLU A 85 15.08 1.35 6.71
C GLU A 85 15.39 1.40 5.22
N LYS A 86 14.61 0.69 4.39
CA LYS A 86 14.75 0.70 2.94
C LYS A 86 14.65 2.11 2.35
N ILE A 87 13.68 2.91 2.79
CA ILE A 87 13.56 4.32 2.35
C ILE A 87 14.80 5.15 2.73
N LYS A 88 15.39 4.92 3.91
CA LYS A 88 16.60 5.62 4.36
C LYS A 88 17.87 5.20 3.62
N GLU A 89 17.93 3.93 3.18
CA GLU A 89 19.10 3.35 2.48
C GLU A 89 19.29 3.90 1.07
N PHE A 90 18.27 4.50 0.45
CA PHE A 90 18.42 5.08 -0.88
C PHE A 90 19.47 6.20 -0.87
N PRO A 91 20.47 6.14 -1.77
CA PRO A 91 21.63 7.06 -1.77
C PRO A 91 21.26 8.53 -1.93
N LYS A 92 20.18 8.77 -2.66
CA LYS A 92 19.55 10.08 -2.80
C LYS A 92 18.39 10.13 -1.83
N LYS A 93 18.32 11.10 -0.95
CA LYS A 93 17.16 11.34 -0.09
C LYS A 93 15.97 11.83 -0.95
N LEU A 94 15.43 10.92 -1.75
CA LEU A 94 14.31 11.21 -2.63
C LEU A 94 13.00 11.24 -1.84
N PRO A 95 12.04 12.09 -2.26
CA PRO A 95 10.67 11.99 -1.81
C PRO A 95 10.12 10.58 -2.04
N ALA A 96 9.32 10.06 -1.12
CA ALA A 96 8.79 8.71 -1.21
C ALA A 96 7.27 8.66 -1.00
N ILE A 97 6.63 7.79 -1.77
CA ILE A 97 5.22 7.41 -1.66
C ILE A 97 5.18 5.92 -1.30
N LEU A 98 4.40 5.57 -0.28
CA LEU A 98 4.16 4.19 0.13
C LEU A 98 2.67 3.92 0.13
N THR A 99 2.25 2.92 -0.63
CA THR A 99 0.85 2.49 -0.76
C THR A 99 0.70 1.01 -0.48
N GLY A 100 -0.53 0.58 -0.20
CA GLY A 100 -0.84 -0.84 -0.14
C GLY A 100 -1.96 -1.18 0.83
N ASP A 101 -2.24 -2.48 0.90
CA ASP A 101 -3.05 -3.10 1.94
C ASP A 101 -2.14 -3.46 3.12
N PHE A 102 -2.33 -2.74 4.22
CA PHE A 102 -1.53 -2.95 5.44
C PHE A 102 -2.18 -3.97 6.38
N ASN A 103 -3.40 -4.42 6.09
CA ASN A 103 -4.20 -5.33 6.92
C ASN A 103 -4.40 -4.85 8.37
N VAL A 104 -4.28 -3.56 8.60
CA VAL A 104 -4.49 -2.90 9.91
C VAL A 104 -5.03 -1.50 9.71
N ASP A 105 -5.77 -1.04 10.69
CA ASP A 105 -6.24 0.33 10.75
C ASP A 105 -5.23 1.27 11.47
N GLN A 106 -5.60 2.53 11.58
CA GLN A 106 -4.78 3.60 12.15
C GLN A 106 -4.48 3.47 13.65
N THR A 107 -5.09 2.51 14.35
CA THR A 107 -4.86 2.27 15.78
C THR A 107 -3.75 1.26 16.05
N SER A 108 -3.29 0.57 15.01
CA SER A 108 -2.30 -0.50 15.13
C SER A 108 -0.88 0.02 15.35
N GLU A 109 -0.04 -0.82 15.98
CA GLU A 109 1.38 -0.53 16.19
C GLU A 109 2.12 -0.30 14.86
N SER A 110 1.90 -1.13 13.84
CA SER A 110 2.57 -1.01 12.54
C SER A 110 2.22 0.31 11.83
N TYR A 111 0.98 0.76 11.93
CA TYR A 111 0.58 2.08 11.43
C TYR A 111 1.30 3.19 12.20
N GLN A 112 1.29 3.13 13.52
CA GLN A 112 1.92 4.14 14.38
C GLN A 112 3.45 4.22 14.17
N LEU A 113 4.10 3.09 13.88
CA LEU A 113 5.51 3.06 13.51
C LEU A 113 5.79 3.86 12.22
N LEU A 114 4.90 3.81 11.24
CA LEU A 114 5.04 4.56 9.99
C LEU A 114 4.70 6.04 10.18
N ASP A 115 3.52 6.36 10.70
CA ASP A 115 3.04 7.74 10.85
C ASP A 115 3.85 8.53 11.89
N GLY A 116 4.25 7.89 13.00
CA GLY A 116 5.09 8.47 14.04
C GLY A 116 6.59 8.50 13.73
N SER A 117 7.03 8.01 12.56
CA SER A 117 8.45 7.88 12.21
C SER A 117 9.18 9.21 12.01
N GLY A 118 8.46 10.29 11.79
CA GLY A 118 9.02 11.58 11.33
C GLY A 118 9.50 11.57 9.87
N ILE A 119 9.35 10.45 9.16
CA ILE A 119 9.71 10.27 7.74
C ILE A 119 8.45 10.26 6.88
N MET A 120 7.48 9.45 7.25
CA MET A 120 6.22 9.25 6.54
C MET A 120 5.07 9.92 7.29
N ARG A 121 4.05 10.34 6.56
CA ARG A 121 2.81 10.93 7.08
C ARG A 121 1.64 10.32 6.31
N ASP A 122 0.59 9.93 7.00
CA ASP A 122 -0.62 9.43 6.35
C ASP A 122 -1.31 10.53 5.54
N SER A 123 -1.51 10.29 4.27
CA SER A 123 -2.19 11.22 3.36
C SER A 123 -3.62 11.56 3.78
N TYR A 124 -4.31 10.63 4.44
CA TYR A 124 -5.63 10.87 5.00
C TYR A 124 -5.58 11.96 6.08
N GLU A 125 -4.59 11.88 6.99
CA GLU A 125 -4.50 12.81 8.13
C GLU A 125 -4.07 14.21 7.70
N ILE A 126 -3.21 14.32 6.67
CA ILE A 126 -2.66 15.60 6.21
C ILE A 126 -3.43 16.24 5.05
N ALA A 127 -4.51 15.61 4.55
CA ALA A 127 -5.30 16.16 3.43
C ALA A 127 -6.05 17.42 3.81
N ASP A 128 -5.97 18.44 2.95
CA ASP A 128 -6.76 19.68 3.09
C ASP A 128 -8.27 19.40 3.03
N PHE A 129 -8.66 18.44 2.19
CA PHE A 129 -10.05 18.03 2.02
C PHE A 129 -10.17 16.50 1.91
N ARG A 130 -11.12 15.92 2.65
CA ARG A 130 -11.45 14.48 2.62
C ARG A 130 -12.85 14.28 2.06
N TYR A 131 -12.94 13.41 1.05
CA TYR A 131 -14.20 12.97 0.47
C TYR A 131 -14.44 11.50 0.78
N ALA A 132 -15.69 11.14 1.15
CA ALA A 132 -16.06 9.79 1.54
C ALA A 132 -15.08 9.17 2.57
N PRO A 133 -15.05 9.71 3.82
CA PRO A 133 -14.13 9.25 4.87
C PRO A 133 -14.62 7.97 5.54
N ASN A 134 -14.90 6.95 4.74
CA ASN A 134 -15.30 5.60 5.18
C ASN A 134 -14.08 4.68 5.21
N GLY A 135 -14.28 3.43 5.68
CA GLY A 135 -13.26 2.40 5.61
C GLY A 135 -13.06 1.88 4.18
N THR A 136 -11.96 1.17 3.98
CA THR A 136 -11.59 0.53 2.70
C THR A 136 -11.93 -0.96 2.67
N PHE A 137 -12.17 -1.59 3.83
CA PHE A 137 -12.45 -3.02 3.96
C PHE A 137 -13.83 -3.27 4.57
N ASN A 138 -14.72 -3.93 3.83
CA ASN A 138 -16.09 -4.25 4.24
C ASN A 138 -16.30 -5.73 4.62
N GLY A 139 -15.23 -6.51 4.73
CA GLY A 139 -15.28 -7.94 5.03
C GLY A 139 -15.94 -8.76 3.90
N PHE A 140 -15.80 -8.32 2.64
CA PHE A 140 -16.44 -8.92 1.45
C PHE A 140 -17.97 -8.89 1.46
N HIS A 141 -18.57 -7.98 2.25
CA HIS A 141 -20.01 -7.75 2.31
C HIS A 141 -20.34 -6.40 1.63
N PRO A 142 -20.84 -6.40 0.38
CA PRO A 142 -21.01 -5.17 -0.40
C PRO A 142 -22.02 -4.19 0.19
N ASP A 143 -22.95 -4.66 1.00
CA ASP A 143 -23.99 -3.84 1.66
C ASP A 143 -23.55 -3.34 3.05
N ARG A 144 -22.34 -3.70 3.51
CA ARG A 144 -21.83 -3.30 4.83
C ARG A 144 -21.04 -2.01 4.73
N LYS A 145 -21.43 -1.03 5.53
CA LYS A 145 -20.58 0.14 5.82
C LYS A 145 -19.50 -0.25 6.83
N THR A 146 -18.32 0.34 6.69
CA THR A 146 -17.18 0.09 7.55
C THR A 146 -16.40 1.36 7.79
N ASP A 147 -15.77 1.46 8.95
CA ASP A 147 -14.79 2.49 9.30
C ASP A 147 -13.35 1.91 9.31
N SER A 148 -13.21 0.62 8.97
CA SER A 148 -11.92 -0.06 8.89
C SER A 148 -11.17 0.36 7.63
N ARG A 149 -10.22 1.28 7.77
CA ARG A 149 -9.33 1.71 6.71
C ARG A 149 -8.02 0.94 6.84
N ILE A 150 -7.84 -0.09 6.01
CA ILE A 150 -6.67 -0.97 6.01
C ILE A 150 -5.74 -0.72 4.83
N ASP A 151 -6.21 0.03 3.84
CA ASP A 151 -5.41 0.54 2.73
C ASP A 151 -4.96 1.96 3.06
N HIS A 152 -3.66 2.18 3.06
CA HIS A 152 -3.07 3.46 3.44
C HIS A 152 -2.18 4.00 2.33
N LEU A 153 -1.99 5.31 2.35
CA LEU A 153 -1.07 6.02 1.48
C LEU A 153 -0.25 6.97 2.35
N PHE A 154 1.02 6.63 2.53
CA PHE A 154 1.98 7.43 3.28
C PHE A 154 2.90 8.21 2.35
N LEU A 155 3.28 9.41 2.77
CA LEU A 155 4.07 10.35 2.00
C LEU A 155 5.18 10.97 2.84
N THR A 156 6.32 11.22 2.23
CA THR A 156 7.34 12.09 2.83
C THR A 156 6.89 13.57 2.78
N LYS A 157 7.59 14.43 3.51
CA LYS A 157 7.21 15.84 3.74
C LYS A 157 7.18 16.72 2.49
N GLU A 158 7.80 16.28 1.40
CA GLU A 158 7.89 17.00 0.12
C GLU A 158 6.56 17.00 -0.65
N PHE A 159 5.62 16.14 -0.26
CA PHE A 159 4.29 16.08 -0.87
C PHE A 159 3.26 16.86 -0.06
N GLU A 160 2.37 17.54 -0.76
CA GLU A 160 1.14 18.14 -0.21
C GLU A 160 -0.07 17.34 -0.69
N VAL A 161 -1.04 17.11 0.20
CA VAL A 161 -2.28 16.39 -0.13
C VAL A 161 -3.44 17.35 -0.17
N LYS A 162 -3.84 17.77 -1.35
CA LYS A 162 -4.97 18.70 -1.54
C LYS A 162 -6.32 18.02 -1.32
N LYS A 163 -6.44 16.77 -1.77
CA LYS A 163 -7.68 16.00 -1.65
C LYS A 163 -7.37 14.53 -1.40
N TYR A 164 -8.12 13.93 -0.50
CA TYR A 164 -8.14 12.49 -0.27
C TYR A 164 -9.57 11.99 -0.46
N GLY A 165 -9.72 10.82 -1.03
CA GLY A 165 -11.04 10.20 -1.20
C GLY A 165 -10.94 8.68 -1.32
N ILE A 166 -11.96 8.00 -0.81
CA ILE A 166 -12.12 6.57 -0.98
C ILE A 166 -13.17 6.34 -2.06
N LEU A 167 -12.82 5.57 -3.10
CA LEU A 167 -13.77 5.22 -4.15
C LEU A 167 -14.88 4.34 -3.57
N THR A 168 -16.11 4.79 -3.77
CA THR A 168 -17.31 4.09 -3.28
C THR A 168 -18.14 3.50 -4.41
N ASP A 169 -17.68 3.66 -5.65
CA ASP A 169 -18.36 3.09 -6.82
C ASP A 169 -18.34 1.57 -6.76
N THR A 170 -19.50 0.97 -7.03
CA THR A 170 -19.67 -0.47 -7.07
C THR A 170 -20.30 -0.88 -8.39
N TYR A 171 -20.00 -2.10 -8.83
CA TYR A 171 -20.69 -2.72 -9.95
C TYR A 171 -21.17 -4.13 -9.59
N ARG A 172 -22.24 -4.58 -10.21
CA ARG A 172 -22.72 -5.96 -10.10
C ARG A 172 -22.46 -6.66 -11.43
N SER A 173 -21.80 -7.82 -11.40
CA SER A 173 -21.69 -8.64 -12.59
C SER A 173 -22.98 -9.42 -12.82
N GLU A 174 -23.43 -9.56 -14.07
CA GLU A 174 -24.64 -10.32 -14.47
C GLU A 174 -24.62 -11.77 -13.95
N ALA A 175 -23.44 -12.40 -13.86
CA ALA A 175 -23.28 -13.75 -13.33
C ALA A 175 -23.65 -13.91 -11.85
N LYS A 176 -23.50 -12.84 -11.04
CA LYS A 176 -23.89 -12.85 -9.61
C LYS A 176 -25.36 -12.53 -9.40
N GLU A 177 -25.98 -11.88 -10.36
CA GLU A 177 -27.42 -11.58 -10.33
C GLU A 177 -28.28 -12.82 -10.67
N SER A 178 -27.82 -13.67 -11.60
CA SER A 178 -28.46 -14.96 -11.92
C SER A 178 -28.36 -15.93 -10.73
N ALA A 179 -27.24 -16.05 -10.05
CA ALA A 179 -27.09 -16.95 -8.91
C ALA A 179 -27.96 -16.57 -7.69
N ARG A 180 -28.30 -15.27 -7.55
CA ARG A 180 -29.24 -14.80 -6.50
C ARG A 180 -30.71 -15.06 -6.82
N LYS A 181 -31.07 -15.09 -8.10
CA LYS A 181 -32.43 -15.40 -8.56
C LYS A 181 -32.78 -16.90 -8.47
N GLU A 182 -31.78 -17.77 -8.44
CA GLU A 182 -31.95 -19.22 -8.26
C GLU A 182 -32.05 -19.64 -6.77
N GLN A 183 -31.82 -18.74 -5.83
CA GLN A 183 -31.89 -18.99 -4.37
C GLN A 183 -33.15 -18.40 -3.70
N ASN A 184 -34.02 -17.73 -4.44
CA ASN A 184 -35.34 -17.23 -4.03
C ASN A 184 -36.45 -17.94 -4.80
#